data_66ceabd52460b935c64ebfb4a4bad9c2
#
_entry.id   66ceabd52460b935c64ebfb4a4bad9c2
#
_cell.length_a   1.000
_cell.length_b   1.000
_cell.length_c   1.000
_cell.angle_alpha   90.00
_cell.angle_beta   90.00
_cell.angle_gamma   90.00
#
_symmetry.space_group_name_H-M   'P 1'
#
loop_
_entity.id
_entity.type
_entity.pdbx_description
1 polymer ?
#
loop_
_entity_poly.entity_id
_entity_poly.type
_entity_poly.pdbx_seq_one_letter_code
_entity_poly.pdbx_strand_id
1 'polypeptide(L)'
;MNRQAAAEDVTGRVLVVDDDEDSRRLLAHLLERKGYSVVLADGGPSAISTLETTEVDVVVLDVMMPIMDGFAVCRELKKSQNTASVPVILLTARDDMETRATGMKLGVSDFLAKPVNKEELYVRIRTQLEGRQRARELEKAARRVDSL
;
A
#
# COMPACT_ATOMS: atom_id res chain seq x y z
N MET A 1 10.87 17.43 -20.55
CA MET A 1 11.13 17.24 -19.84
C MET A 1 10.78 17.15 -18.92
N ASN A 2 10.70 16.88 -18.61
CA ASN A 2 10.33 16.83 -17.64
C ASN A 2 11.01 16.83 -16.54
N ARG A 3 11.61 17.53 -16.12
CA ARG A 3 12.26 17.69 -15.09
C ARG A 3 11.53 17.99 -13.97
N GLN A 4 10.58 18.64 -14.07
CA GLN A 4 9.82 18.80 -12.99
C GLN A 4 9.24 17.55 -12.55
N ALA A 5 9.05 16.58 -13.37
CA ALA A 5 8.64 15.25 -12.96
C ALA A 5 9.63 14.71 -11.94
N ALA A 6 10.91 14.82 -12.20
CA ALA A 6 11.92 14.33 -11.27
C ALA A 6 11.85 15.06 -9.93
N ALA A 7 11.64 16.37 -9.97
CA ALA A 7 11.58 17.14 -8.74
C ALA A 7 10.38 16.81 -7.90
N GLU A 8 9.29 16.40 -8.55
CA GLU A 8 8.05 16.08 -7.87
C GLU A 8 7.89 14.61 -7.57
N ASP A 9 8.80 13.80 -8.07
CA ASP A 9 8.66 12.36 -7.92
C ASP A 9 8.69 11.94 -6.49
N VAL A 10 7.72 11.13 -6.13
CA VAL A 10 7.70 10.42 -4.88
C VAL A 10 8.05 8.99 -5.23
N THR A 11 9.15 8.51 -4.70
CA THR A 11 9.58 7.14 -4.96
C THR A 11 9.13 6.24 -3.82
N GLY A 12 9.18 4.96 -4.06
CA GLY A 12 8.81 4.01 -3.02
C GLY A 12 8.63 2.63 -3.59
N ARG A 13 8.53 1.68 -2.69
CA ARG A 13 8.29 0.28 -3.02
C ARG A 13 6.86 -0.07 -2.62
N VAL A 14 6.13 -0.61 -3.59
CA VAL A 14 4.72 -0.96 -3.42
C VAL A 14 4.60 -2.48 -3.44
N LEU A 15 3.93 -3.04 -2.44
CA LEU A 15 3.59 -4.45 -2.45
C LEU A 15 2.17 -4.57 -3.00
N VAL A 16 2.00 -5.34 -4.07
CA VAL A 16 0.68 -5.60 -4.65
C VAL A 16 0.29 -7.02 -4.30
N VAL A 17 -0.84 -7.17 -3.63
CA VAL A 17 -1.37 -8.46 -3.17
C VAL A 17 -2.70 -8.71 -3.84
N ASP A 18 -2.75 -9.69 -4.72
CA ASP A 18 -3.96 -10.02 -5.47
C ASP A 18 -3.80 -11.46 -5.95
N ASP A 19 -4.81 -12.29 -5.73
CA ASP A 19 -4.73 -13.68 -6.15
C ASP A 19 -4.98 -13.88 -7.64
N ASP A 20 -5.54 -12.86 -8.32
CA ASP A 20 -5.73 -12.92 -9.76
C ASP A 20 -4.48 -12.45 -10.48
N GLU A 21 -3.88 -13.34 -11.27
CA GLU A 21 -2.60 -13.05 -11.92
C GLU A 21 -2.69 -11.86 -12.86
N ASP A 22 -3.77 -11.75 -13.64
CA ASP A 22 -3.90 -10.66 -14.59
C ASP A 22 -4.04 -9.33 -13.88
N SER A 23 -4.84 -9.26 -12.83
CA SER A 23 -4.97 -8.05 -12.02
C SER A 23 -3.63 -7.66 -11.41
N ARG A 24 -2.93 -8.64 -10.85
CA ARG A 24 -1.64 -8.40 -10.20
C ARG A 24 -0.63 -7.84 -11.18
N ARG A 25 -0.57 -8.42 -12.38
CA ARG A 25 0.35 -7.95 -13.42
C ARG A 25 0.01 -6.57 -13.92
N LEU A 26 -1.28 -6.30 -14.09
CA LEU A 26 -1.70 -4.99 -14.56
C LEU A 26 -1.32 -3.91 -13.57
N LEU A 27 -1.60 -4.14 -12.29
CA LEU A 27 -1.24 -3.17 -11.25
C LEU A 27 0.26 -2.95 -11.21
N ALA A 28 1.03 -4.02 -11.29
CA ALA A 28 2.49 -3.91 -11.30
C ALA A 28 2.98 -3.07 -12.47
N HIS A 29 2.43 -3.33 -13.65
CA HIS A 29 2.82 -2.61 -14.85
C HIS A 29 2.52 -1.12 -14.73
N LEU A 30 1.32 -0.78 -14.26
CA LEU A 30 0.93 0.61 -14.10
C LEU A 30 1.85 1.34 -13.11
N LEU A 31 2.16 0.69 -12.00
CA LEU A 31 3.00 1.31 -10.97
C LEU A 31 4.45 1.45 -11.43
N GLU A 32 4.98 0.43 -12.10
CA GLU A 32 6.34 0.49 -12.62
C GLU A 32 6.51 1.58 -13.66
N ARG A 33 5.49 1.81 -14.47
CA ARG A 33 5.55 2.88 -15.45
C ARG A 33 5.64 4.26 -14.82
N LYS A 34 5.19 4.38 -13.56
CA LYS A 34 5.30 5.63 -12.82
C LYS A 34 6.61 5.73 -12.03
N GLY A 35 7.46 4.72 -12.12
CA GLY A 35 8.75 4.75 -11.47
C GLY A 35 8.81 4.11 -10.11
N TYR A 36 7.71 3.47 -9.66
CA TYR A 36 7.72 2.79 -8.37
C TYR A 36 8.35 1.42 -8.50
N SER A 37 9.00 0.98 -7.44
CA SER A 37 9.47 -0.39 -7.32
C SER A 37 8.30 -1.25 -6.84
N VAL A 38 8.09 -2.41 -7.45
CA VAL A 38 6.92 -3.23 -7.14
C VAL A 38 7.35 -4.62 -6.72
N VAL A 39 6.75 -5.09 -5.64
CA VAL A 39 6.90 -6.46 -5.17
C VAL A 39 5.51 -7.10 -5.25
N LEU A 40 5.45 -8.36 -5.63
CA LEU A 40 4.17 -9.04 -5.86
C LEU A 40 3.98 -10.16 -4.87
N ALA A 41 2.73 -10.34 -4.44
CA ALA A 41 2.32 -11.49 -3.64
C ALA A 41 0.99 -11.98 -4.18
N ASP A 42 0.82 -13.30 -4.26
CA ASP A 42 -0.36 -13.90 -4.86
C ASP A 42 -1.43 -14.25 -3.84
N GLY A 43 -1.25 -13.87 -2.59
CA GLY A 43 -2.22 -14.13 -1.55
C GLY A 43 -1.73 -13.67 -0.20
N GLY A 44 -2.55 -13.87 0.83
CA GLY A 44 -2.24 -13.44 2.18
C GLY A 44 -0.96 -14.03 2.74
N PRO A 45 -0.81 -15.35 2.73
CA PRO A 45 0.41 -15.96 3.28
C PRO A 45 1.68 -15.48 2.59
N SER A 46 1.64 -15.33 1.27
CA SER A 46 2.76 -14.82 0.50
C SER A 46 3.08 -13.38 0.86
N ALA A 47 2.05 -12.57 1.08
CA ALA A 47 2.23 -11.18 1.47
C ALA A 47 2.91 -11.08 2.83
N ILE A 48 2.47 -11.86 3.81
CA ILE A 48 3.07 -11.85 5.14
C ILE A 48 4.53 -12.28 5.08
N SER A 49 4.80 -13.35 4.33
CA SER A 49 6.16 -13.85 4.15
C SER A 49 7.07 -12.79 3.53
N THR A 50 6.57 -12.10 2.51
CA THR A 50 7.31 -11.05 1.84
C THR A 50 7.64 -9.90 2.81
N LEU A 51 6.68 -9.52 3.63
CA LEU A 51 6.85 -8.40 4.55
C LEU A 51 7.83 -8.72 5.68
N GLU A 52 8.09 -9.99 5.95
CA GLU A 52 9.08 -10.37 6.94
C GLU A 52 10.52 -10.08 6.48
N THR A 53 10.75 -10.05 5.18
CA THR A 53 12.10 -9.91 4.64
C THR A 53 12.28 -8.69 3.75
N THR A 54 11.20 -8.03 3.36
CA THR A 54 11.25 -6.93 2.40
C THR A 54 10.52 -5.73 2.96
N GLU A 55 11.21 -4.62 3.03
CA GLU A 55 10.59 -3.37 3.48
C GLU A 55 9.80 -2.77 2.32
N VAL A 56 8.55 -2.39 2.59
CA VAL A 56 7.71 -1.75 1.59
C VAL A 56 7.13 -0.47 2.16
N ASP A 57 6.74 0.43 1.28
CA ASP A 57 6.26 1.75 1.68
C ASP A 57 4.74 1.86 1.64
N VAL A 58 4.09 1.03 0.84
CA VAL A 58 2.62 0.96 0.80
C VAL A 58 2.22 -0.41 0.29
N VAL A 59 1.06 -0.89 0.75
CA VAL A 59 0.50 -2.18 0.33
C VAL A 59 -0.82 -1.92 -0.39
N VAL A 60 -0.95 -2.45 -1.61
CA VAL A 60 -2.22 -2.49 -2.33
C VAL A 60 -2.74 -3.92 -2.18
N LEU A 61 -3.90 -4.06 -1.58
CA LEU A 61 -4.35 -5.34 -1.04
C LEU A 61 -5.79 -5.63 -1.43
N ASP A 62 -5.98 -6.74 -2.15
CA ASP A 62 -7.31 -7.21 -2.49
C ASP A 62 -7.97 -7.80 -1.25
N VAL A 63 -9.25 -7.49 -1.05
CA VAL A 63 -9.99 -8.06 0.06
C VAL A 63 -10.34 -9.52 -0.19
N MET A 64 -10.81 -9.82 -1.39
CA MET A 64 -11.36 -11.14 -1.71
C MET A 64 -10.28 -12.09 -2.21
N MET A 65 -9.71 -12.83 -1.29
CA MET A 65 -8.69 -13.83 -1.61
C MET A 65 -8.97 -15.11 -0.85
N PRO A 66 -8.64 -16.27 -1.40
CA PRO A 66 -8.83 -17.54 -0.70
C PRO A 66 -7.84 -17.69 0.46
N ILE A 67 -8.17 -18.54 1.40
CA ILE A 67 -7.34 -18.93 2.55
C ILE A 67 -7.20 -17.80 3.57
N MET A 68 -6.67 -16.65 3.17
CA MET A 68 -6.45 -15.52 4.04
C MET A 68 -6.86 -14.28 3.26
N ASP A 69 -7.97 -13.66 3.65
CA ASP A 69 -8.47 -12.49 2.93
C ASP A 69 -7.68 -11.23 3.33
N GLY A 70 -8.02 -10.10 2.68
CA GLY A 70 -7.31 -8.85 2.92
C GLY A 70 -7.44 -8.35 4.35
N PHE A 71 -8.57 -8.60 5.00
CA PHE A 71 -8.74 -8.19 6.40
C PHE A 71 -7.77 -8.93 7.31
N ALA A 72 -7.59 -10.23 7.06
CA ALA A 72 -6.66 -11.03 7.85
C ALA A 72 -5.22 -10.52 7.67
N VAL A 73 -4.86 -10.13 6.46
CA VAL A 73 -3.54 -9.54 6.22
C VAL A 73 -3.39 -8.23 7.00
N CYS A 74 -4.42 -7.39 7.00
CA CYS A 74 -4.39 -6.14 7.76
C CYS A 74 -4.16 -6.39 9.24
N ARG A 75 -4.84 -7.40 9.79
CA ARG A 75 -4.66 -7.72 11.21
C ARG A 75 -3.23 -8.17 11.50
N GLU A 76 -2.64 -8.97 10.62
CA GLU A 76 -1.26 -9.39 10.80
C GLU A 76 -0.28 -8.24 10.72
N LEU A 77 -0.51 -7.29 9.80
CA LEU A 77 0.36 -6.13 9.69
C LEU A 77 0.40 -5.32 10.98
N LYS A 78 -0.72 -5.23 11.68
CA LYS A 78 -0.78 -4.43 12.90
C LYS A 78 -0.06 -5.06 14.08
N LYS A 79 0.24 -6.35 14.01
CA LYS A 79 0.90 -7.04 15.12
C LYS A 79 2.38 -6.78 15.20
N SER A 80 3.02 -6.33 14.13
CA SER A 80 4.47 -6.11 14.10
C SER A 80 4.76 -4.62 14.00
N GLN A 81 5.70 -4.16 14.82
CA GLN A 81 6.13 -2.75 14.78
C GLN A 81 6.68 -2.37 13.41
N ASN A 82 7.31 -3.32 12.74
CA ASN A 82 7.93 -3.03 11.44
C ASN A 82 6.89 -2.76 10.36
N THR A 83 5.68 -3.29 10.49
CA THR A 83 4.65 -3.19 9.45
C THR A 83 3.43 -2.41 9.89
N ALA A 84 3.28 -2.14 11.19
CA ALA A 84 2.04 -1.53 11.70
C ALA A 84 1.77 -0.15 11.12
N SER A 85 2.81 0.59 10.74
CA SER A 85 2.66 1.93 10.21
C SER A 85 2.63 1.98 8.67
N VAL A 86 2.78 0.83 8.00
CA VAL A 86 2.75 0.80 6.55
C VAL A 86 1.31 1.06 6.08
N PRO A 87 1.10 2.07 5.23
CA PRO A 87 -0.25 2.34 4.75
C PRO A 87 -0.75 1.24 3.85
N VAL A 88 -2.05 0.94 3.96
CA VAL A 88 -2.71 -0.09 3.18
C VAL A 88 -3.83 0.54 2.38
N ILE A 89 -3.83 0.31 1.07
CA ILE A 89 -4.92 0.67 0.18
C ILE A 89 -5.67 -0.61 -0.16
N LEU A 90 -6.94 -0.67 0.21
CA LEU A 90 -7.73 -1.88 0.04
C LEU A 90 -8.49 -1.83 -1.28
N LEU A 91 -8.41 -2.91 -2.06
CA LEU A 91 -9.15 -3.04 -3.31
C LEU A 91 -10.49 -3.69 -3.01
N THR A 92 -11.58 -3.05 -3.41
CA THR A 92 -12.91 -3.51 -3.06
C THR A 92 -13.91 -3.18 -4.18
N ALA A 93 -15.06 -3.83 -4.17
CA ALA A 93 -16.13 -3.47 -5.10
C ALA A 93 -16.59 -2.05 -4.82
N ARG A 94 -17.01 -1.36 -5.88
CA ARG A 94 -17.31 0.07 -5.82
C ARG A 94 -18.32 0.43 -4.74
N ASP A 95 -19.36 -0.36 -4.59
CA ASP A 95 -20.46 -0.04 -3.69
C ASP A 95 -20.51 -0.93 -2.46
N ASP A 96 -19.40 -1.56 -2.12
CA ASP A 96 -19.36 -2.44 -0.95
C ASP A 96 -19.06 -1.62 0.30
N MET A 97 -20.09 -1.01 0.85
CA MET A 97 -19.97 -0.16 2.02
C MET A 97 -19.60 -0.92 3.27
N GLU A 98 -20.07 -2.17 3.37
CA GLU A 98 -19.75 -2.99 4.53
C GLU A 98 -18.27 -3.33 4.60
N THR A 99 -17.68 -3.69 3.47
CA THR A 99 -16.26 -3.96 3.38
C THR A 99 -15.45 -2.72 3.75
N ARG A 100 -15.89 -1.55 3.27
CA ARG A 100 -15.17 -0.31 3.59
C ARG A 100 -15.24 0.01 5.08
N ALA A 101 -16.40 -0.21 5.69
CA ALA A 101 -16.55 0.03 7.13
C ALA A 101 -15.63 -0.87 7.93
N THR A 102 -15.55 -2.15 7.56
CA THR A 102 -14.66 -3.09 8.22
C THR A 102 -13.19 -2.67 8.06
N GLY A 103 -12.81 -2.29 6.85
CA GLY A 103 -11.44 -1.83 6.59
C GLY A 103 -11.07 -0.61 7.41
N MET A 104 -11.98 0.33 7.55
CA MET A 104 -11.72 1.52 8.35
C MET A 104 -11.47 1.16 9.81
N LYS A 105 -12.23 0.20 10.35
CA LYS A 105 -12.02 -0.26 11.72
C LYS A 105 -10.66 -0.90 11.89
N LEU A 106 -10.16 -1.53 10.85
CA LEU A 106 -8.85 -2.18 10.89
C LEU A 106 -7.70 -1.22 10.60
N GLY A 107 -8.01 0.03 10.30
CA GLY A 107 -6.99 1.04 10.12
C GLY A 107 -6.39 1.12 8.74
N VAL A 108 -7.12 0.68 7.70
CA VAL A 108 -6.61 0.85 6.34
C VAL A 108 -6.57 2.34 6.01
N SER A 109 -5.66 2.71 5.14
CA SER A 109 -5.42 4.11 4.84
C SER A 109 -6.34 4.65 3.78
N ASP A 110 -6.76 3.79 2.84
CA ASP A 110 -7.58 4.24 1.73
C ASP A 110 -8.19 3.04 1.02
N PHE A 111 -9.07 3.31 0.06
CA PHE A 111 -9.75 2.29 -0.73
C PHE A 111 -9.64 2.63 -2.21
N LEU A 112 -9.66 1.59 -3.05
CA LEU A 112 -9.75 1.72 -4.49
C LEU A 112 -10.80 0.76 -4.98
N ALA A 113 -11.72 1.26 -5.80
CA ALA A 113 -12.78 0.43 -6.36
C ALA A 113 -12.25 -0.38 -7.54
N LYS A 114 -12.74 -1.59 -7.68
CA LYS A 114 -12.49 -2.42 -8.86
C LYS A 114 -13.62 -2.21 -9.86
N PRO A 115 -13.35 -2.14 -11.14
CA PRO A 115 -12.02 -2.19 -11.78
C PRO A 115 -11.22 -0.94 -11.50
N VAL A 116 -9.91 -1.09 -11.36
CA VAL A 116 -9.05 0.00 -10.93
C VAL A 116 -8.91 1.04 -12.04
N ASN A 117 -9.12 2.29 -11.69
CA ASN A 117 -8.87 3.41 -12.57
C ASN A 117 -7.41 3.83 -12.40
N LYS A 118 -6.70 3.96 -13.50
CA LYS A 118 -5.26 4.23 -13.49
C LYS A 118 -4.93 5.53 -12.76
N GLU A 119 -5.64 6.58 -13.09
CA GLU A 119 -5.37 7.90 -12.48
C GLU A 119 -5.65 7.89 -10.99
N GLU A 120 -6.72 7.21 -10.60
CA GLU A 120 -7.06 7.10 -9.18
C GLU A 120 -6.00 6.31 -8.44
N LEU A 121 -5.51 5.23 -9.02
CA LEU A 121 -4.43 4.45 -8.43
C LEU A 121 -3.22 5.35 -8.16
N TYR A 122 -2.81 6.12 -9.14
CA TYR A 122 -1.63 6.98 -9.01
C TYR A 122 -1.82 8.02 -7.91
N VAL A 123 -3.00 8.63 -7.84
CA VAL A 123 -3.27 9.64 -6.81
C VAL A 123 -3.22 9.01 -5.42
N ARG A 124 -3.86 7.84 -5.25
CA ARG A 124 -3.90 7.18 -3.93
C ARG A 124 -2.50 6.75 -3.47
N ILE A 125 -1.72 6.16 -4.38
CA ILE A 125 -0.36 5.74 -4.06
C ILE A 125 0.48 6.94 -3.65
N ARG A 126 0.44 7.98 -4.45
CA ARG A 126 1.25 9.17 -4.17
C ARG A 126 0.88 9.80 -2.83
N THR A 127 -0.42 9.90 -2.56
CA THR A 127 -0.90 10.47 -1.30
C THR A 127 -0.35 9.70 -0.10
N GLN A 128 -0.38 8.36 -0.18
CA GLN A 128 0.09 7.55 0.93
C GLN A 128 1.61 7.64 1.09
N LEU A 129 2.34 7.67 -0.01
CA LEU A 129 3.79 7.77 0.07
C LEU A 129 4.23 9.13 0.63
N GLU A 130 3.56 10.19 0.22
CA GLU A 130 3.86 11.52 0.76
C GLU A 130 3.57 11.59 2.25
N GLY A 131 2.46 11.02 2.67
CA GLY A 131 2.10 11.01 4.08
C GLY A 131 3.12 10.24 4.92
N ARG A 132 3.56 9.10 4.41
CA ARG A 132 4.55 8.28 5.11
C ARG A 132 5.88 9.01 5.22
N GLN A 133 6.29 9.69 4.16
CA GLN A 133 7.54 10.45 4.17
C GLN A 133 7.47 11.59 5.20
N ARG A 134 6.36 12.31 5.25
CA ARG A 134 6.18 13.38 6.23
C ARG A 134 6.23 12.85 7.65
N ALA A 135 5.59 11.72 7.90
CA ALA A 135 5.60 11.10 9.24
C ALA A 135 7.01 10.74 9.66
N ARG A 136 7.80 10.18 8.74
CA ARG A 136 9.19 9.84 9.02
C ARG A 136 10.04 11.06 9.32
N GLU A 137 9.81 12.13 8.58
CA GLU A 137 10.55 13.37 8.80
C GLU A 137 10.21 14.00 10.15
N LEU A 138 8.95 13.94 10.53
CA LEU A 138 8.52 14.46 11.82
C LEU A 138 9.14 13.64 12.96
N GLU A 139 9.20 12.33 12.81
CA GLU A 139 9.85 11.48 13.78
C GLU A 139 11.31 11.81 13.97
N LYS A 140 12.01 12.03 12.86
CA LYS A 140 13.43 12.38 12.90
C LYS A 140 13.64 13.71 13.59
N ALA A 141 12.78 14.68 13.30
CA ALA A 141 12.88 16.01 13.93
C ALA A 141 12.64 15.91 15.43
N ALA A 142 11.65 15.13 15.85
CA ALA A 142 11.37 14.95 17.26
C ALA A 142 12.53 14.29 17.98
N ARG A 143 13.14 13.28 17.37
CA ARG A 143 14.29 12.61 17.98
C ARG A 143 15.49 13.56 18.11
N ARG A 144 15.71 14.44 17.12
CA ARG A 144 16.79 15.41 17.20
C ARG A 144 16.60 16.38 18.33
N VAL A 145 15.36 16.84 18.53
CA VAL A 145 15.05 17.73 19.65
C VAL A 145 15.30 17.04 20.98
N ASP A 146 14.86 15.78 21.09
CA ASP A 146 15.03 15.03 22.32
C ASP A 146 16.49 14.80 22.68
N SER A 147 17.38 14.76 21.69
CA SER A 147 18.79 14.50 21.96
C SER A 147 19.57 15.78 22.30
N LEU A 148 18.93 16.92 22.23
CA LEU A 148 19.56 18.16 22.64
C LEU A 148 19.46 18.33 24.15
#